data_f5d17fce7f14fcc24d498c6450c9babd
#
_entry.id   f5d17fce7f14fcc24d498c6450c9babd
#
_cell.length_a   1.000
_cell.length_b   1.000
_cell.length_c   1.000
_cell.angle_alpha   90.00
_cell.angle_beta   90.00
_cell.angle_gamma   90.00
#
_symmetry.space_group_name_H-M   'P 1'
#
loop_
_entity.id
_entity.type
_entity.pdbx_description
1 polymer ?
#
loop_
_entity_poly.entity_id
_entity_poly.type
_entity_poly.pdbx_seq_one_letter_code
_entity_poly.pdbx_strand_id
1 'polypeptide(L)'
;MVAYNSFNVFQEDLAKGVHNFAAAGHTIRASLTNTAISSTMAVLSTLTVLSSGNGYTTGVDVQNDEVRSGATATVFGVGFTITAASGAIGPFRYVVLDNSNTTSATRPLIGYWDYGSALTLNDTETLDVKFNDAAVGTTGTIFTVTTV
;
A
#
# COMPACT_ATOMS: atom_id res chain seq x y z
N MET A 1 8.28 11.99 7.33
CA MET A 1 7.70 10.70 6.86
C MET A 1 6.30 10.55 7.41
N VAL A 2 5.35 10.11 6.60
CA VAL A 2 3.99 9.78 7.05
C VAL A 2 4.02 8.39 7.69
N ALA A 3 3.39 8.22 8.87
CA ALA A 3 3.41 6.97 9.60
C ALA A 3 2.54 5.89 8.91
N TYR A 4 3.03 4.64 8.91
CA TYR A 4 2.24 3.47 8.54
C TYR A 4 1.17 3.20 9.61
N ASN A 5 -0.04 2.90 9.15
CA ASN A 5 -1.15 2.48 9.99
C ASN A 5 -1.69 1.14 9.47
N SER A 6 -1.94 0.17 10.34
CA SER A 6 -2.55 -1.11 9.96
C SER A 6 -4.06 -1.07 10.10
N PHE A 7 -4.76 -1.82 9.25
CA PHE A 7 -6.18 -2.13 9.49
C PHE A 7 -6.31 -3.20 10.60
N ASN A 8 -7.41 -3.15 11.34
CA ASN A 8 -7.63 -4.11 12.45
C ASN A 8 -7.70 -5.55 11.94
N VAL A 9 -8.31 -5.79 10.76
CA VAL A 9 -8.40 -7.11 10.14
C VAL A 9 -7.03 -7.71 9.82
N PHE A 10 -6.02 -6.89 9.58
CA PHE A 10 -4.69 -7.36 9.20
C PHE A 10 -4.06 -8.28 10.25
N GLN A 11 -4.26 -7.99 11.55
CA GLN A 11 -3.76 -8.85 12.63
C GLN A 11 -4.44 -10.24 12.62
N GLU A 12 -5.74 -10.27 12.40
CA GLU A 12 -6.50 -11.52 12.26
C GLU A 12 -6.05 -12.31 11.03
N ASP A 13 -5.86 -11.63 9.92
CA ASP A 13 -5.43 -12.21 8.65
C ASP A 13 -4.00 -12.76 8.72
N LEU A 14 -3.11 -12.13 9.48
CA LEU A 14 -1.78 -12.70 9.79
C LEU A 14 -1.91 -14.00 10.57
N ALA A 15 -2.74 -14.03 11.60
CA ALA A 15 -2.96 -15.24 12.42
C ALA A 15 -3.60 -16.39 11.62
N LYS A 16 -4.42 -16.07 10.63
CA LYS A 16 -5.06 -17.04 9.71
C LYS A 16 -4.18 -17.46 8.53
N GLY A 17 -3.01 -16.83 8.33
CA GLY A 17 -2.14 -17.10 7.18
C GLY A 17 -2.74 -16.64 5.85
N VAL A 18 -3.55 -15.58 5.85
CA VAL A 18 -4.18 -15.01 4.64
C VAL A 18 -3.15 -14.33 3.75
N HIS A 19 -2.07 -13.80 4.33
CA HIS A 19 -1.03 -13.09 3.61
C HIS A 19 0.25 -13.92 3.49
N ASN A 20 0.83 -13.97 2.29
CA ASN A 20 2.17 -14.49 2.04
C ASN A 20 3.02 -13.37 1.46
N PHE A 21 3.92 -12.81 2.27
CA PHE A 21 4.75 -11.65 1.91
C PHE A 21 6.09 -12.02 1.26
N ALA A 22 6.41 -13.32 1.11
CA ALA A 22 7.63 -13.73 0.42
C ALA A 22 7.68 -13.16 -1.01
N ALA A 23 8.87 -12.98 -1.57
CA ALA A 23 9.08 -12.43 -2.91
C ALA A 23 8.30 -13.18 -4.02
N ALA A 24 8.16 -14.51 -3.89
CA ALA A 24 7.33 -15.35 -4.78
C ALA A 24 5.94 -15.65 -4.20
N GLY A 25 5.52 -14.89 -3.18
CA GLY A 25 4.25 -15.07 -2.48
C GLY A 25 3.08 -14.34 -3.15
N HIS A 26 2.29 -13.66 -2.35
CA HIS A 26 1.15 -12.88 -2.84
C HIS A 26 1.59 -11.53 -3.40
N THR A 27 0.88 -11.03 -4.41
CA THR A 27 1.08 -9.69 -4.93
C THR A 27 0.40 -8.67 -4.01
N ILE A 28 1.20 -7.82 -3.38
CA ILE A 28 0.73 -6.70 -2.57
C ILE A 28 0.69 -5.47 -3.44
N ARG A 29 -0.43 -4.75 -3.41
CA ARG A 29 -0.65 -3.58 -4.27
C ARG A 29 -0.93 -2.32 -3.46
N ALA A 30 -0.44 -1.21 -3.99
CA ALA A 30 -0.71 0.14 -3.48
C ALA A 30 -1.73 0.84 -4.37
N SER A 31 -2.77 1.42 -3.77
CA SER A 31 -3.80 2.20 -4.46
C SER A 31 -3.99 3.56 -3.80
N LEU A 32 -4.34 4.57 -4.59
CA LEU A 32 -4.70 5.90 -4.09
C LEU A 32 -6.21 5.97 -3.83
N THR A 33 -6.60 6.63 -2.74
CA THR A 33 -8.00 6.90 -2.43
C THR A 33 -8.18 8.22 -1.68
N ASN A 34 -9.35 8.84 -1.85
CA ASN A 34 -9.80 9.98 -1.04
C ASN A 34 -10.93 9.60 -0.06
N THR A 35 -11.35 8.34 -0.05
CA THR A 35 -12.34 7.84 0.91
C THR A 35 -11.77 7.95 2.32
N ALA A 36 -12.53 8.54 3.24
CA ALA A 36 -12.14 8.60 4.65
C ALA A 36 -11.95 7.18 5.21
N ILE A 37 -10.76 6.89 5.73
CA ILE A 37 -10.40 5.57 6.23
C ILE A 37 -10.85 5.40 7.69
N SER A 38 -11.49 4.26 7.97
CA SER A 38 -11.63 3.69 9.32
C SER A 38 -10.75 2.46 9.45
N SER A 39 -10.05 2.32 10.57
CA SER A 39 -9.24 1.11 10.86
C SER A 39 -10.05 -0.19 10.89
N THR A 40 -11.37 -0.10 10.98
CA THR A 40 -12.31 -1.24 10.97
C THR A 40 -12.65 -1.76 9.57
N MET A 41 -12.25 -1.05 8.51
CA MET A 41 -12.42 -1.53 7.13
C MET A 41 -11.59 -2.79 6.90
N ALA A 42 -12.14 -3.76 6.18
CA ALA A 42 -11.51 -5.08 6.04
C ALA A 42 -11.09 -5.39 4.59
N VAL A 43 -11.79 -4.87 3.60
CA VAL A 43 -11.63 -5.24 2.19
C VAL A 43 -11.58 -4.01 1.29
N LEU A 44 -10.86 -4.10 0.19
CA LEU A 44 -10.66 -2.99 -0.75
C LEU A 44 -11.98 -2.44 -1.31
N SER A 45 -12.99 -3.27 -1.50
CA SER A 45 -14.30 -2.85 -2.01
C SER A 45 -15.06 -1.88 -1.10
N THR A 46 -14.62 -1.68 0.15
CA THR A 46 -15.15 -0.65 1.05
C THR A 46 -14.60 0.75 0.76
N LEU A 47 -13.59 0.84 -0.11
CA LEU A 47 -12.93 2.07 -0.52
C LEU A 47 -13.23 2.39 -1.99
N THR A 48 -13.41 3.66 -2.30
CA THR A 48 -13.39 4.13 -3.68
C THR A 48 -11.96 4.51 -4.05
N VAL A 49 -11.23 3.58 -4.68
CA VAL A 49 -9.88 3.85 -5.18
C VAL A 49 -9.92 4.64 -6.47
N LEU A 50 -8.89 5.45 -6.72
CA LEU A 50 -8.76 6.18 -7.98
C LEU A 50 -8.64 5.19 -9.14
N SER A 51 -9.36 5.47 -10.22
CA SER A 51 -9.24 4.72 -11.48
C SER A 51 -7.93 5.03 -12.19
N SER A 52 -7.44 4.07 -12.97
CA SER A 52 -6.28 4.28 -13.84
C SER A 52 -6.57 5.36 -14.89
N GLY A 53 -5.59 6.18 -15.18
CA GLY A 53 -5.65 7.26 -16.16
C GLY A 53 -4.62 8.34 -15.85
N ASN A 54 -4.36 9.19 -16.83
CA ASN A 54 -3.45 10.33 -16.72
C ASN A 54 -2.06 9.97 -16.16
N GLY A 55 -1.53 8.79 -16.52
CA GLY A 55 -0.23 8.31 -16.03
C GLY A 55 -0.29 7.52 -14.73
N TYR A 56 -1.44 7.41 -14.08
CA TYR A 56 -1.65 6.56 -12.89
C TYR A 56 -2.20 5.19 -13.26
N THR A 57 -1.69 4.15 -12.61
CA THR A 57 -2.24 2.78 -12.66
C THR A 57 -2.73 2.39 -11.27
N THR A 58 -4.02 2.05 -11.15
CA THR A 58 -4.61 1.57 -9.90
C THR A 58 -4.00 0.24 -9.51
N GLY A 59 -3.58 0.12 -8.25
CA GLY A 59 -3.04 -1.13 -7.72
C GLY A 59 -1.61 -1.39 -8.22
N VAL A 60 -0.69 -0.46 -8.00
CA VAL A 60 0.74 -0.63 -8.30
C VAL A 60 1.30 -1.77 -7.46
N ASP A 61 1.93 -2.76 -8.09
CA ASP A 61 2.66 -3.83 -7.41
C ASP A 61 3.87 -3.26 -6.67
N VAL A 62 3.95 -3.48 -5.37
CA VAL A 62 5.06 -2.97 -4.54
C VAL A 62 6.25 -3.93 -4.47
N GLN A 63 6.21 -5.06 -5.21
CA GLN A 63 7.30 -6.04 -5.27
C GLN A 63 7.79 -6.44 -3.85
N ASN A 64 6.86 -6.89 -3.02
CA ASN A 64 7.12 -7.22 -1.62
C ASN A 64 8.09 -8.39 -1.45
N ASP A 65 8.82 -8.35 -0.35
CA ASP A 65 9.65 -9.44 0.15
C ASP A 65 9.62 -9.46 1.68
N GLU A 66 10.01 -10.57 2.29
CA GLU A 66 10.10 -10.73 3.73
C GLU A 66 11.46 -11.31 4.12
N VAL A 67 12.09 -10.71 5.13
CA VAL A 67 13.34 -11.19 5.71
C VAL A 67 13.23 -11.26 7.23
N ARG A 68 13.58 -12.41 7.80
CA ARG A 68 13.67 -12.60 9.25
C ARG A 68 15.10 -12.40 9.75
N SER A 69 15.24 -11.59 10.80
CA SER A 69 16.48 -11.44 11.56
C SER A 69 16.20 -11.59 13.05
N GLY A 70 16.70 -12.65 13.66
CA GLY A 70 16.41 -12.97 15.07
C GLY A 70 14.92 -13.16 15.31
N ALA A 71 14.34 -12.38 16.23
CA ALA A 71 12.93 -12.40 16.62
C ALA A 71 12.04 -11.49 15.75
N THR A 72 12.62 -10.78 14.76
CA THR A 72 11.90 -9.80 13.94
C THR A 72 11.81 -10.28 12.50
N ALA A 73 10.59 -10.32 11.96
CA ALA A 73 10.31 -10.42 10.55
C ALA A 73 10.04 -9.01 9.99
N THR A 74 10.73 -8.63 8.94
CA THR A 74 10.56 -7.34 8.26
C THR A 74 9.97 -7.56 6.88
N VAL A 75 8.86 -6.91 6.59
CA VAL A 75 8.26 -6.90 5.26
C VAL A 75 8.70 -5.64 4.53
N PHE A 76 9.25 -5.84 3.35
CA PHE A 76 9.76 -4.81 2.47
C PHE A 76 8.86 -4.61 1.26
N GLY A 77 8.95 -3.43 0.67
CA GLY A 77 8.36 -3.12 -0.62
C GLY A 77 9.24 -2.16 -1.41
N VAL A 78 9.07 -2.12 -2.72
CA VAL A 78 9.77 -1.19 -3.61
C VAL A 78 8.93 0.05 -3.80
N GLY A 79 9.48 1.22 -3.47
CA GLY A 79 8.83 2.51 -3.69
C GLY A 79 8.71 2.83 -5.18
N PHE A 80 7.72 3.63 -5.56
CA PHE A 80 7.42 3.95 -6.95
C PHE A 80 7.06 5.43 -7.13
N THR A 81 7.24 5.93 -8.36
CA THR A 81 6.84 7.29 -8.75
C THR A 81 5.56 7.25 -9.58
N ILE A 82 4.64 8.15 -9.29
CA ILE A 82 3.48 8.46 -10.12
C ILE A 82 3.75 9.80 -10.79
N THR A 83 3.62 9.87 -12.12
CA THR A 83 3.75 11.10 -12.90
C THR A 83 2.43 11.39 -13.58
N ALA A 84 1.83 12.54 -13.28
CA ALA A 84 0.63 12.98 -14.01
C ALA A 84 1.00 13.35 -15.45
N ALA A 85 0.27 12.78 -16.40
CA ALA A 85 0.49 12.99 -17.84
C ALA A 85 -0.85 13.04 -18.58
N SER A 86 -1.05 14.05 -19.37
CA SER A 86 -2.28 14.29 -20.15
C SER A 86 -3.51 14.63 -19.28
N GLY A 87 -3.29 15.10 -18.06
CA GLY A 87 -4.34 15.54 -17.15
C GLY A 87 -3.99 15.31 -15.69
N ALA A 88 -4.85 15.79 -14.79
CA ALA A 88 -4.65 15.69 -13.34
C ALA A 88 -4.97 14.29 -12.79
N ILE A 89 -4.28 13.90 -11.73
CA ILE A 89 -4.55 12.71 -10.90
C ILE A 89 -5.05 13.16 -9.53
N GLY A 90 -6.23 12.74 -9.14
CA GLY A 90 -6.79 13.05 -7.81
C GLY A 90 -8.25 13.51 -7.85
N PRO A 91 -8.77 14.04 -6.72
CA PRO A 91 -8.08 14.17 -5.44
C PRO A 91 -7.86 12.82 -4.74
N PHE A 92 -6.77 12.69 -4.00
CA PHE A 92 -6.50 11.56 -3.10
C PHE A 92 -5.81 12.07 -1.81
N ARG A 93 -6.00 11.34 -0.72
CA ARG A 93 -5.38 11.64 0.57
C ARG A 93 -4.59 10.47 1.11
N TYR A 94 -4.95 9.25 0.74
CA TYR A 94 -4.39 8.04 1.30
C TYR A 94 -3.73 7.18 0.23
N VAL A 95 -2.64 6.51 0.64
CA VAL A 95 -2.09 5.34 -0.06
C VAL A 95 -2.50 4.12 0.76
N VAL A 96 -3.14 3.13 0.13
CA VAL A 96 -3.67 1.94 0.80
C VAL A 96 -3.00 0.70 0.21
N LEU A 97 -2.59 -0.24 1.07
CA LEU A 97 -2.09 -1.55 0.67
C LEU A 97 -3.17 -2.61 0.83
N ASP A 98 -3.28 -3.46 -0.19
CA ASP A 98 -4.13 -4.63 -0.21
C ASP A 98 -3.42 -5.85 -0.80
N ASN A 99 -3.91 -7.04 -0.48
CA ASN A 99 -3.45 -8.29 -1.05
C ASN A 99 -4.34 -8.68 -2.24
N SER A 100 -3.79 -8.65 -3.45
CA SER A 100 -4.54 -8.92 -4.68
C SER A 100 -4.52 -10.39 -5.12
N ASN A 101 -3.75 -11.25 -4.45
CA ASN A 101 -3.52 -12.64 -4.83
C ASN A 101 -4.25 -13.64 -3.92
N THR A 102 -5.22 -13.20 -3.15
CA THR A 102 -6.03 -14.08 -2.31
C THR A 102 -7.05 -14.82 -3.15
N THR A 103 -7.39 -16.05 -2.76
CA THR A 103 -8.50 -16.82 -3.33
C THR A 103 -9.86 -16.18 -3.04
N SER A 104 -9.89 -15.17 -2.17
CA SER A 104 -11.05 -14.36 -1.84
C SER A 104 -11.18 -13.21 -2.85
N ALA A 105 -12.35 -13.05 -3.44
CA ALA A 105 -12.69 -11.90 -4.30
C ALA A 105 -12.68 -10.56 -3.55
N THR A 106 -12.35 -10.55 -2.27
CA THR A 106 -12.52 -9.41 -1.37
C THR A 106 -11.28 -8.54 -1.23
N ARG A 107 -10.09 -8.98 -1.64
CA ARG A 107 -8.82 -8.25 -1.53
C ARG A 107 -8.64 -7.62 -0.14
N PRO A 108 -8.16 -8.40 0.86
CA PRO A 108 -8.04 -7.94 2.23
C PRO A 108 -7.06 -6.77 2.36
N LEU A 109 -7.43 -5.79 3.18
CA LEU A 109 -6.64 -4.61 3.46
C LEU A 109 -5.52 -4.91 4.45
N ILE A 110 -4.35 -4.31 4.22
CA ILE A 110 -3.15 -4.51 5.04
C ILE A 110 -2.89 -3.26 5.88
N GLY A 111 -2.66 -2.13 5.24
CA GLY A 111 -2.34 -0.89 5.91
C GLY A 111 -2.46 0.32 5.01
N TYR A 112 -2.21 1.49 5.56
CA TYR A 112 -2.33 2.75 4.84
C TYR A 112 -1.43 3.85 5.40
N TRP A 113 -1.21 4.88 4.58
CA TRP A 113 -0.60 6.14 4.95
C TRP A 113 -1.58 7.27 4.70
N ASP A 114 -1.69 8.20 5.64
CA ASP A 114 -2.55 9.39 5.56
C ASP A 114 -1.68 10.63 5.33
N TYR A 115 -1.77 11.24 4.17
CA TYR A 115 -1.03 12.47 3.86
C TYR A 115 -1.50 13.68 4.69
N GLY A 116 -2.68 13.60 5.31
CA GLY A 116 -3.26 14.64 6.17
C GLY A 116 -4.24 15.57 5.45
N SER A 117 -4.11 15.72 4.14
CA SER A 117 -5.01 16.54 3.29
C SER A 117 -5.16 15.92 1.91
N ALA A 118 -6.25 16.27 1.22
CA ALA A 118 -6.42 15.85 -0.16
C ALA A 118 -5.39 16.52 -1.07
N LEU A 119 -4.78 15.74 -1.96
CA LEU A 119 -3.77 16.15 -2.92
C LEU A 119 -4.29 15.88 -4.34
N THR A 120 -3.95 16.77 -5.26
CA THR A 120 -4.14 16.57 -6.70
C THR A 120 -2.81 16.84 -7.39
N LEU A 121 -2.35 15.91 -8.20
CA LEU A 121 -1.20 16.14 -9.08
C LEU A 121 -1.72 16.74 -10.39
N ASN A 122 -1.25 17.93 -10.74
CA ASN A 122 -1.53 18.51 -12.03
C ASN A 122 -0.66 17.87 -13.10
N ASP A 123 -0.97 18.10 -14.37
CA ASP A 123 -0.19 17.58 -15.48
C ASP A 123 1.31 17.90 -15.31
N THR A 124 2.16 16.91 -15.54
CA THR A 124 3.63 16.91 -15.32
C THR A 124 4.12 16.83 -13.88
N GLU A 125 3.25 16.98 -12.85
CA GLU A 125 3.65 16.81 -11.47
C GLU A 125 3.88 15.33 -11.11
N THR A 126 4.76 15.10 -10.13
CA THR A 126 5.14 13.76 -9.67
C THR A 126 4.88 13.56 -8.19
N LEU A 127 4.54 12.34 -7.81
CA LEU A 127 4.49 11.87 -6.43
C LEU A 127 5.40 10.65 -6.27
N ASP A 128 6.34 10.72 -5.35
CA ASP A 128 7.13 9.58 -4.90
C ASP A 128 6.45 8.90 -3.71
N VAL A 129 6.06 7.66 -3.86
CA VAL A 129 5.62 6.79 -2.77
C VAL A 129 6.82 6.00 -2.30
N LYS A 130 7.27 6.24 -1.06
CA LYS A 130 8.47 5.63 -0.48
C LYS A 130 8.11 4.86 0.78
N PHE A 131 8.74 3.71 0.98
CA PHE A 131 8.63 2.92 2.19
C PHE A 131 9.86 3.20 3.07
N ASN A 132 9.62 3.70 4.30
CA ASN A 132 10.65 4.05 5.28
C ASN A 132 11.79 4.92 4.69
N ASP A 133 11.44 5.96 3.91
CA ASP A 133 12.36 6.90 3.24
C ASP A 133 13.41 6.29 2.30
N ALA A 134 13.28 5.00 1.93
CA ALA A 134 14.11 4.40 0.90
C ALA A 134 13.91 5.15 -0.45
N ALA A 135 14.95 5.21 -1.27
CA ALA A 135 14.84 5.81 -2.60
C ALA A 135 13.81 5.05 -3.44
N VAL A 136 13.12 5.76 -4.33
CA VAL A 136 12.20 5.12 -5.29
C VAL A 136 12.95 4.09 -6.13
N GLY A 137 12.33 2.95 -6.40
CA GLY A 137 12.96 1.82 -7.09
C GLY A 137 13.89 0.97 -6.20
N THR A 138 13.98 1.28 -4.90
CA THR A 138 14.71 0.47 -3.92
C THR A 138 13.79 -0.07 -2.84
N THR A 139 14.24 -1.13 -2.18
CA THR A 139 13.47 -1.75 -1.08
C THR A 139 13.47 -0.87 0.16
N GLY A 140 12.30 -0.64 0.73
CA GLY A 140 12.10 0.01 2.01
C GLY A 140 11.19 -0.80 2.92
N THR A 141 11.31 -0.64 4.22
CA THR A 141 10.47 -1.34 5.19
C THR A 141 9.04 -0.83 5.13
N ILE A 142 8.08 -1.73 4.93
CA ILE A 142 6.65 -1.44 5.08
C ILE A 142 6.28 -1.54 6.56
N PHE A 143 6.50 -2.70 7.18
CA PHE A 143 6.26 -2.95 8.61
C PHE A 143 7.13 -4.08 9.13
N THR A 144 7.16 -4.24 10.46
CA THR A 144 7.86 -5.33 11.15
C THR A 144 6.90 -6.09 12.05
N VAL A 145 7.14 -7.39 12.23
CA VAL A 145 6.52 -8.24 13.23
C VAL A 145 7.62 -8.75 14.15
N THR A 146 7.52 -8.45 15.45
CA THR A 146 8.53 -8.83 16.44
C THR A 146 7.87 -9.65 17.56
N THR A 147 8.47 -10.80 17.90
CA THR A 147 8.09 -11.53 19.12
C THR A 147 8.82 -10.93 20.31
N VAL A 148 8.08 -10.67 21.37
CA VAL A 148 8.60 -10.16 22.67
C VAL A 148 8.94 -11.32 23.56
#